data_96bfe0ccfcef8f49dc283a1982048950
#
_entry.id   96bfe0ccfcef8f49dc283a1982048950
#
_cell.length_a   1.000
_cell.length_b   1.000
_cell.length_c   1.000
_cell.angle_alpha   90.00
_cell.angle_beta   90.00
_cell.angle_gamma   90.00
#
_symmetry.space_group_name_H-M   'P 1'
#
loop_
_entity.id
_entity.type
_entity.pdbx_description
1 polymer ?
#
loop_
_entity_poly.entity_id
_entity_poly.type
_entity_poly.pdbx_seq_one_letter_code
_entity_poly.pdbx_strand_id
1 'polypeptide(L)'
;MTNLIKKEPKVGVGFGVMILKGRKVLLGKRHTDPKKADSALHGEGTWTMPGGKLDFGEELRDGAYREVLEETGMKINRSRLQLISVADNIVADAHFMTIGFLCRDFSHQPEIREPEEITEWRWFPINHLPHPMYFPSAKIIKHFQSKQVY
;
A
#
# COMPACT_ATOMS: atom_id res chain seq x y z
N MET A 1 23.51 32.59 11.09
CA MET A 1 22.49 32.33 10.05
C MET A 1 22.56 30.88 9.66
N THR A 2 21.60 30.07 10.09
CA THR A 2 21.46 28.71 9.61
C THR A 2 20.81 28.76 8.23
N ASN A 3 21.55 28.40 7.18
CA ASN A 3 21.01 28.14 5.87
C ASN A 3 20.12 26.90 6.01
N LEU A 4 18.83 27.12 6.19
CA LEU A 4 17.82 26.08 5.99
C LEU A 4 17.82 25.77 4.49
N ILE A 5 18.57 24.76 4.09
CA ILE A 5 18.47 24.20 2.76
C ILE A 5 17.06 23.64 2.68
N LYS A 6 16.13 24.38 2.05
CA LYS A 6 14.80 23.89 1.71
C LYS A 6 15.03 22.68 0.80
N LYS A 7 14.73 21.50 1.34
CA LYS A 7 14.78 20.27 0.56
C LYS A 7 13.82 20.43 -0.61
N GLU A 8 14.32 20.36 -1.84
CA GLU A 8 13.47 20.45 -3.01
C GLU A 8 12.38 19.37 -2.96
N PRO A 9 11.14 19.72 -3.30
CA PRO A 9 10.08 18.72 -3.37
C PRO A 9 10.40 17.68 -4.46
N LYS A 10 10.22 16.42 -4.13
CA LYS A 10 10.50 15.30 -5.04
C LYS A 10 9.27 14.43 -5.18
N VAL A 11 9.09 13.90 -6.38
CA VAL A 11 8.09 12.86 -6.63
C VAL A 11 8.65 11.54 -6.13
N GLY A 12 7.93 10.89 -5.23
CA GLY A 12 8.27 9.55 -4.76
C GLY A 12 7.55 8.46 -5.56
N VAL A 13 8.03 7.25 -5.44
CA VAL A 13 7.37 6.06 -5.97
C VAL A 13 6.94 5.17 -4.81
N GLY A 14 5.66 4.89 -4.74
CA GLY A 14 5.07 3.95 -3.81
C GLY A 14 4.40 2.80 -4.53
N PHE A 15 4.02 1.79 -3.79
CA PHE A 15 3.24 0.67 -4.33
C PHE A 15 2.29 0.11 -3.29
N GLY A 16 1.23 -0.51 -3.79
CA GLY A 16 0.30 -1.30 -2.99
C GLY A 16 0.13 -2.68 -3.62
N VAL A 17 -0.06 -3.68 -2.78
CA VAL A 17 -0.28 -5.05 -3.22
C VAL A 17 -1.68 -5.49 -2.86
N MET A 18 -2.52 -5.64 -3.88
CA MET A 18 -3.87 -6.15 -3.75
C MET A 18 -3.81 -7.67 -3.68
N ILE A 19 -3.81 -8.21 -2.46
CA ILE A 19 -3.79 -9.65 -2.24
C ILE A 19 -5.23 -10.16 -2.24
N LEU A 20 -5.58 -11.01 -3.20
CA LEU A 20 -6.91 -11.59 -3.35
C LEU A 20 -6.91 -13.07 -2.99
N LYS A 21 -7.86 -13.44 -2.14
CA LYS A 21 -8.24 -14.81 -1.84
C LYS A 21 -9.70 -14.99 -2.27
N GLY A 22 -9.90 -15.59 -3.44
CA GLY A 22 -11.23 -15.60 -4.07
C GLY A 22 -11.69 -14.18 -4.38
N ARG A 23 -12.81 -13.76 -3.78
CA ARG A 23 -13.35 -12.39 -3.92
C ARG A 23 -13.07 -11.50 -2.71
N LYS A 24 -12.14 -11.90 -1.85
CA LYS A 24 -11.78 -11.11 -0.66
C LYS A 24 -10.40 -10.51 -0.81
N VAL A 25 -10.27 -9.26 -0.44
CA VAL A 25 -9.02 -8.50 -0.42
C VAL A 25 -8.53 -8.36 1.02
N LEU A 26 -7.22 -8.47 1.19
CA LEU A 26 -6.57 -8.24 2.48
C LEU A 26 -6.36 -6.76 2.72
N LEU A 27 -6.92 -6.26 3.82
CA LEU A 27 -6.73 -4.87 4.25
C LEU A 27 -6.29 -4.82 5.72
N GLY A 28 -5.42 -3.89 6.02
CA GLY A 28 -4.94 -3.58 7.36
C GLY A 28 -5.49 -2.27 7.87
N LYS A 29 -5.83 -2.24 9.15
CA LYS A 29 -6.27 -1.02 9.84
C LYS A 29 -5.05 -0.23 10.28
N ARG A 30 -4.86 0.97 9.73
CA ARG A 30 -3.81 1.87 10.14
C ARG A 30 -4.11 2.44 11.53
N HIS A 31 -3.08 2.61 12.33
CA HIS A 31 -3.21 3.22 13.65
C HIS A 31 -3.90 4.59 13.53
N THR A 32 -4.71 4.95 14.54
CA THR A 32 -5.42 6.24 14.54
C THR A 32 -4.53 7.42 14.92
N ASP A 33 -3.40 7.14 15.58
CA ASP A 33 -2.41 8.17 15.91
C ASP A 33 -1.54 8.47 14.67
N PRO A 34 -1.57 9.71 14.14
CA PRO A 34 -0.79 10.06 12.95
C PRO A 34 0.73 9.96 13.15
N LYS A 35 1.21 9.98 14.39
CA LYS A 35 2.63 9.78 14.71
C LYS A 35 3.04 8.32 14.57
N LYS A 36 2.11 7.37 14.79
CA LYS A 36 2.34 5.94 14.66
C LYS A 36 2.07 5.45 13.25
N ALA A 37 0.97 5.85 12.64
CA ALA A 37 0.66 5.58 11.25
C ALA A 37 1.34 6.61 10.34
N ASP A 38 2.65 6.74 10.45
CA ASP A 38 3.42 7.73 9.70
C ASP A 38 3.43 7.40 8.19
N SER A 39 2.89 8.32 7.42
CA SER A 39 2.85 8.23 5.96
C SER A 39 2.85 9.62 5.36
N ALA A 40 3.66 9.81 4.31
CA ALA A 40 3.71 11.08 3.58
C ALA A 40 2.36 11.48 2.98
N LEU A 41 1.51 10.50 2.64
CA LEU A 41 0.16 10.74 2.11
C LEU A 41 -0.91 10.80 3.20
N HIS A 42 -0.49 10.73 4.47
CA HIS A 42 -1.38 10.71 5.65
C HIS A 42 -2.24 9.43 5.68
N GLY A 43 -3.36 9.42 6.34
CA GLY A 43 -4.28 8.27 6.30
C GLY A 43 -4.33 7.45 7.58
N GLU A 44 -4.04 8.06 8.72
CA GLU A 44 -4.30 7.48 10.05
C GLU A 44 -5.76 7.04 10.18
N GLY A 45 -5.96 5.89 10.78
CA GLY A 45 -7.29 5.31 10.99
C GLY A 45 -7.97 4.74 9.75
N THR A 46 -7.30 4.70 8.60
CA THR A 46 -7.85 4.16 7.37
C THR A 46 -7.47 2.69 7.15
N TRP A 47 -8.20 2.01 6.27
CA TRP A 47 -7.88 0.67 5.81
C TRP A 47 -7.03 0.71 4.55
N THR A 48 -5.94 -0.02 4.55
CA THR A 48 -4.95 -0.03 3.47
C THR A 48 -4.55 -1.45 3.07
N MET A 49 -4.22 -1.64 1.81
CA MET A 49 -3.51 -2.86 1.39
C MET A 49 -2.03 -2.80 1.81
N PRO A 50 -1.34 -3.94 1.88
CA PRO A 50 0.11 -3.94 2.10
C PRO A 50 0.82 -3.14 1.03
N GLY A 51 1.85 -2.40 1.41
CA GLY A 51 2.63 -1.60 0.48
C GLY A 51 3.59 -0.65 1.17
N GLY A 52 4.23 0.19 0.41
CA GLY A 52 5.19 1.14 0.94
C GLY A 52 5.90 1.92 -0.16
N LYS A 53 7.07 2.43 0.19
CA LYS A 53 7.93 3.17 -0.72
C LYS A 53 8.94 2.26 -1.38
N LEU A 54 9.23 2.54 -2.64
CA LEU A 54 10.33 1.89 -3.35
C LEU A 54 11.66 2.46 -2.83
N ASP A 55 12.58 1.57 -2.49
CA ASP A 55 13.93 1.96 -2.09
C ASP A 55 14.81 2.17 -3.32
N PHE A 56 15.80 3.04 -3.18
CA PHE A 56 16.76 3.29 -4.25
C PHE A 56 17.50 2.00 -4.62
N GLY A 57 17.52 1.69 -5.93
CA GLY A 57 18.17 0.48 -6.46
C GLY A 57 17.35 -0.80 -6.33
N GLU A 58 16.13 -0.72 -5.80
CA GLU A 58 15.22 -1.85 -5.66
C GLU A 58 14.28 -1.96 -6.88
N GLU A 59 14.07 -3.16 -7.38
CA GLU A 59 13.03 -3.39 -8.38
C GLU A 59 11.63 -3.43 -7.72
N LEU A 60 10.61 -3.00 -8.46
CA LEU A 60 9.23 -2.90 -7.94
C LEU A 60 8.73 -4.22 -7.33
N ARG A 61 8.96 -5.35 -7.98
CA ARG A 61 8.49 -6.65 -7.49
C ARG A 61 9.21 -7.10 -6.23
N ASP A 62 10.48 -6.75 -6.11
CA ASP A 62 11.28 -7.05 -4.91
C ASP A 62 10.81 -6.18 -3.74
N GLY A 63 10.53 -4.91 -4.00
CA GLY A 63 9.94 -4.00 -3.00
C GLY A 63 8.58 -4.49 -2.52
N ALA A 64 7.72 -4.92 -3.44
CA ALA A 64 6.41 -5.47 -3.11
C ALA A 64 6.54 -6.72 -2.22
N TYR A 65 7.43 -7.64 -2.56
CA TYR A 65 7.71 -8.83 -1.76
C TYR A 65 8.21 -8.46 -0.35
N ARG A 66 9.16 -7.56 -0.27
CA ARG A 66 9.75 -7.09 0.98
C ARG A 66 8.71 -6.50 1.91
N GLU A 67 7.91 -5.55 1.42
CA GLU A 67 6.89 -4.87 2.23
C GLU A 67 5.78 -5.83 2.71
N VAL A 68 5.30 -6.72 1.85
CA VAL A 68 4.31 -7.72 2.26
C VAL A 68 4.86 -8.62 3.36
N LEU A 69 6.11 -9.08 3.22
CA LEU A 69 6.75 -9.91 4.23
C LEU A 69 6.94 -9.16 5.55
N GLU A 70 7.43 -7.93 5.50
CA GLU A 70 7.67 -7.10 6.69
C GLU A 70 6.37 -6.78 7.43
N GLU A 71 5.30 -6.43 6.70
CA GLU A 71 4.05 -5.99 7.30
C GLU A 71 3.15 -7.14 7.76
N THR A 72 3.18 -8.27 7.05
CA THR A 72 2.19 -9.34 7.25
C THR A 72 2.80 -10.71 7.58
N GLY A 73 4.07 -10.92 7.32
CA GLY A 73 4.69 -12.25 7.40
C GLY A 73 4.32 -13.19 6.24
N MET A 74 3.47 -12.75 5.32
CA MET A 74 3.09 -13.54 4.16
C MET A 74 4.21 -13.54 3.12
N LYS A 75 4.30 -14.64 2.38
CA LYS A 75 5.21 -14.78 1.23
C LYS A 75 4.39 -14.79 -0.05
N ILE A 76 4.71 -13.89 -0.96
CA ILE A 76 4.05 -13.79 -2.26
C ILE A 76 4.96 -14.31 -3.36
N ASN A 77 4.37 -14.82 -4.44
CA ASN A 77 5.12 -15.16 -5.64
C ASN A 77 5.29 -13.90 -6.51
N ARG A 78 6.45 -13.24 -6.38
CA ARG A 78 6.71 -11.98 -7.08
C ARG A 78 6.75 -12.11 -8.60
N SER A 79 7.09 -13.28 -9.14
CA SER A 79 7.08 -13.50 -10.60
C SER A 79 5.66 -13.52 -11.17
N ARG A 80 4.64 -13.76 -10.35
CA ARG A 80 3.23 -13.78 -10.72
C ARG A 80 2.45 -12.52 -10.36
N LEU A 81 3.10 -11.52 -9.83
CA LEU A 81 2.49 -10.21 -9.59
C LEU A 81 2.09 -9.58 -10.93
N GLN A 82 0.85 -9.11 -11.01
CA GLN A 82 0.34 -8.39 -12.17
C GLN A 82 0.26 -6.90 -11.85
N LEU A 83 0.82 -6.07 -12.71
CA LEU A 83 0.65 -4.63 -12.62
C LEU A 83 -0.76 -4.28 -13.08
N ILE A 84 -1.57 -3.69 -12.19
CA ILE A 84 -2.97 -3.36 -12.44
C ILE A 84 -3.29 -1.88 -12.32
N SER A 85 -2.39 -1.08 -11.75
CA SER A 85 -2.66 0.32 -11.49
C SER A 85 -1.38 1.16 -11.49
N VAL A 86 -1.48 2.33 -12.09
CA VAL A 86 -0.54 3.43 -11.94
C VAL A 86 -1.37 4.66 -11.64
N ALA A 87 -1.10 5.35 -10.55
CA ALA A 87 -1.88 6.51 -10.16
C ALA A 87 -1.03 7.64 -9.59
N ASP A 88 -1.41 8.85 -9.91
CA ASP A 88 -0.89 10.04 -9.25
C ASP A 88 -1.61 10.20 -7.90
N ASN A 89 -0.84 10.30 -6.83
CA ASN A 89 -1.34 10.60 -5.50
C ASN A 89 -0.68 11.87 -5.00
N ILE A 90 -1.42 12.95 -5.06
CA ILE A 90 -0.94 14.30 -4.75
C ILE A 90 -1.75 14.85 -3.59
N VAL A 91 -1.04 15.28 -2.56
CA VAL A 91 -1.60 16.05 -1.44
C VAL A 91 -0.79 17.36 -1.31
N ALA A 92 -1.18 18.22 -0.39
CA ALA A 92 -0.57 19.55 -0.27
C ALA A 92 0.95 19.51 -0.05
N ASP A 93 1.47 18.49 0.62
CA ASP A 93 2.86 18.36 1.06
C ASP A 93 3.59 17.14 0.51
N ALA A 94 2.96 16.36 -0.40
CA ALA A 94 3.59 15.18 -0.97
C ALA A 94 3.01 14.81 -2.34
N HIS A 95 3.84 14.21 -3.17
CA HIS A 95 3.47 13.67 -4.48
C HIS A 95 4.11 12.30 -4.67
N PHE A 96 3.26 11.29 -4.89
CA PHE A 96 3.70 9.92 -5.17
C PHE A 96 3.05 9.38 -6.44
N MET A 97 3.87 8.73 -7.27
CA MET A 97 3.38 7.76 -8.25
C MET A 97 3.19 6.45 -7.52
N THR A 98 1.98 5.92 -7.51
CA THR A 98 1.68 4.66 -6.84
C THR A 98 1.37 3.56 -7.84
N ILE A 99 2.14 2.49 -7.75
CA ILE A 99 1.98 1.28 -8.55
C ILE A 99 1.12 0.30 -7.78
N GLY A 100 0.09 -0.24 -8.41
CA GLY A 100 -0.75 -1.29 -7.84
C GLY A 100 -0.44 -2.64 -8.46
N PHE A 101 -0.18 -3.63 -7.62
CA PHE A 101 -0.03 -5.03 -8.02
C PHE A 101 -1.20 -5.88 -7.57
N LEU A 102 -1.60 -6.84 -8.40
CA LEU A 102 -2.50 -7.92 -8.03
C LEU A 102 -1.68 -9.16 -7.68
N CYS A 103 -1.96 -9.74 -6.52
CA CYS A 103 -1.36 -10.97 -6.03
C CYS A 103 -2.44 -12.00 -5.71
N ARG A 104 -2.40 -13.15 -6.39
CA ARG A 104 -3.27 -14.30 -6.11
C ARG A 104 -2.50 -15.50 -5.58
N ASP A 105 -1.17 -15.49 -5.68
CA ASP A 105 -0.28 -16.58 -5.31
C ASP A 105 0.56 -16.18 -4.10
N PHE A 106 0.16 -16.69 -2.96
CA PHE A 106 0.78 -16.38 -1.67
C PHE A 106 0.69 -17.57 -0.71
N SER A 107 1.51 -17.54 0.32
CA SER A 107 1.49 -18.50 1.42
C SER A 107 1.49 -17.80 2.77
N HIS A 108 1.05 -18.51 3.79
CA HIS A 108 0.88 -18.07 5.16
C HIS A 108 -0.33 -17.16 5.36
N GLN A 109 -0.80 -17.08 6.60
CA GLN A 109 -1.85 -16.15 7.02
C GLN A 109 -1.20 -14.83 7.45
N PRO A 110 -1.91 -13.71 7.30
CA PRO A 110 -1.38 -12.44 7.74
C PRO A 110 -1.25 -12.39 9.27
N GLU A 111 -0.16 -11.83 9.72
CA GLU A 111 0.14 -11.55 11.13
C GLU A 111 0.37 -10.06 11.33
N ILE A 112 0.08 -9.55 12.52
CA ILE A 112 0.44 -8.18 12.88
C ILE A 112 1.94 -8.15 13.20
N ARG A 113 2.73 -7.60 12.30
CA ARG A 113 4.18 -7.49 12.42
C ARG A 113 4.66 -6.11 12.84
N GLU A 114 3.89 -5.09 12.51
CA GLU A 114 4.19 -3.70 12.81
C GLU A 114 3.01 -3.06 13.56
N PRO A 115 2.79 -3.43 14.85
CA PRO A 115 1.60 -3.03 15.60
C PRO A 115 1.52 -1.51 15.82
N GLU A 116 2.64 -0.80 15.73
CA GLU A 116 2.66 0.67 15.81
C GLU A 116 2.00 1.32 14.59
N GLU A 117 2.00 0.65 13.43
CA GLU A 117 1.44 1.18 12.19
C GLU A 117 0.10 0.54 11.84
N ILE A 118 0.03 -0.79 11.90
CA ILE A 118 -1.15 -1.60 11.53
C ILE A 118 -1.64 -2.37 12.75
N THR A 119 -2.87 -2.15 13.13
CA THR A 119 -3.46 -2.73 14.35
C THR A 119 -4.21 -4.04 14.11
N GLU A 120 -4.66 -4.29 12.89
CA GLU A 120 -5.27 -5.57 12.50
C GLU A 120 -5.16 -5.80 11.00
N TRP A 121 -5.22 -7.06 10.57
CA TRP A 121 -5.38 -7.49 9.19
C TRP A 121 -6.67 -8.28 9.06
N ARG A 122 -7.46 -7.98 8.01
CA ARG A 122 -8.74 -8.64 7.77
C ARG A 122 -9.03 -8.80 6.29
N TRP A 123 -9.70 -9.88 5.94
CA TRP A 123 -10.19 -10.15 4.60
C TRP A 123 -11.58 -9.55 4.42
N PHE A 124 -11.76 -8.73 3.39
CA PHE A 124 -13.04 -8.10 3.06
C PHE A 124 -13.50 -8.51 1.68
N PRO A 125 -14.83 -8.79 1.51
CA PRO A 125 -15.37 -8.91 0.16
C PRO A 125 -15.05 -7.65 -0.66
N ILE A 126 -14.59 -7.83 -1.91
CA ILE A 126 -14.20 -6.70 -2.74
C ILE A 126 -15.35 -5.74 -3.07
N ASN A 127 -16.59 -6.24 -3.04
CA ASN A 127 -17.80 -5.44 -3.23
C ASN A 127 -18.38 -4.89 -1.92
N HIS A 128 -17.72 -5.09 -0.79
CA HIS A 128 -18.18 -4.66 0.53
C HIS A 128 -16.98 -4.19 1.39
N LEU A 129 -16.33 -3.13 0.90
CA LEU A 129 -15.13 -2.61 1.51
C LEU A 129 -15.41 -1.83 2.80
N PRO A 130 -14.48 -1.83 3.76
CA PRO A 130 -14.62 -1.03 4.98
C PRO A 130 -14.41 0.45 4.70
N HIS A 131 -14.80 1.28 5.64
CA HIS A 131 -14.58 2.73 5.60
C HIS A 131 -13.96 3.22 6.91
N PRO A 132 -13.13 4.26 6.89
CA PRO A 132 -12.58 4.92 5.70
C PRO A 132 -11.46 4.10 5.04
N MET A 133 -11.37 4.18 3.72
CA MET A 133 -10.27 3.59 2.97
C MET A 133 -9.12 4.57 2.80
N TYR A 134 -7.89 4.05 2.88
CA TYR A 134 -6.71 4.79 2.45
C TYR A 134 -6.81 5.08 0.95
N PHE A 135 -6.79 6.36 0.56
CA PHE A 135 -7.17 6.73 -0.80
C PHE A 135 -6.30 6.11 -1.91
N PRO A 136 -4.97 5.89 -1.74
CA PRO A 136 -4.20 5.17 -2.77
C PRO A 136 -4.66 3.72 -2.95
N SER A 137 -5.01 3.04 -1.86
CA SER A 137 -5.56 1.68 -1.93
C SER A 137 -6.92 1.64 -2.61
N ALA A 138 -7.79 2.61 -2.32
CA ALA A 138 -9.09 2.73 -2.97
C ALA A 138 -8.95 2.93 -4.49
N LYS A 139 -7.98 3.73 -4.93
CA LYS A 139 -7.70 3.93 -6.36
C LYS A 139 -7.25 2.64 -7.05
N ILE A 140 -6.39 1.86 -6.42
CA ILE A 140 -5.92 0.58 -6.97
C ILE A 140 -7.11 -0.38 -7.16
N ILE A 141 -7.98 -0.50 -6.16
CA ILE A 141 -9.16 -1.35 -6.24
C ILE A 141 -10.10 -0.86 -7.34
N LYS A 142 -10.32 0.45 -7.46
CA LYS A 142 -11.14 1.04 -8.51
C LYS A 142 -10.59 0.71 -9.90
N HIS A 143 -9.28 0.83 -10.12
CA HIS A 143 -8.64 0.46 -11.39
C HIS A 143 -8.81 -1.02 -11.70
N PHE A 144 -8.65 -1.87 -10.71
CA PHE A 144 -8.90 -3.29 -10.86
C PHE A 144 -10.34 -3.59 -11.30
N GLN A 145 -11.33 -2.99 -10.64
CA GLN A 145 -12.74 -3.20 -10.93
C GLN A 145 -13.16 -2.65 -12.30
N SER A 146 -12.60 -1.51 -12.70
CA SER A 146 -12.90 -0.87 -13.99
C SER A 146 -12.04 -1.38 -15.16
N LYS A 147 -11.04 -2.23 -14.87
CA LYS A 147 -10.05 -2.72 -15.84
C LYS A 147 -9.29 -1.60 -16.56
N GLN A 148 -9.06 -0.52 -15.87
CA GLN A 148 -8.25 0.61 -16.31
C GLN A 148 -7.00 0.68 -15.45
N VAL A 149 -5.84 0.85 -16.08
CA VAL A 149 -4.56 0.92 -15.36
C VAL A 149 -4.30 2.33 -14.81
N TYR A 150 -4.78 3.34 -15.53
CA TYR A 150 -4.55 4.75 -15.18
C TYR A 150 -5.81 5.58 -15.31
#